data_d2e99fce9bec7d9ceaab1d45be2f3a7d
#
_entry.id   d2e99fce9bec7d9ceaab1d45be2f3a7d
#
_cell.length_a   1.000
_cell.length_b   1.000
_cell.length_c   1.000
_cell.angle_alpha   90.00
_cell.angle_beta   90.00
_cell.angle_gamma   90.00
#
_symmetry.space_group_name_H-M   'P 1'
#
loop_
_entity.id
_entity.type
_entity.pdbx_description
1 polymer ?
#
loop_
_entity_poly.entity_id
_entity_poly.type
_entity_poly.pdbx_seq_one_letter_code
_entity_poly.pdbx_strand_id
1 'polypeptide(L)'
;AITTRRIYKSVTEIPDQVDMAVILVPARFVPRVMEDCGQKGVKRVVLETAGFSEYNEDGKKIEDEVVAIAEKYGIRFIGPNCIGVINMENGFCVPFPRLTPFIRKGEVSIIAQSGGVGLSIMNHMAAEGIGLNKFASVGNMLNIDAEDLLEYYKVFCSFPGHFTCYYLVNHYTECPNVCEWTTCIVT
;
A
#
# COMPACT_ATOMS: atom_id res chain seq x y z
N ALA A 1 22.28 14.72 9.95
CA ALA A 1 22.04 13.53 10.79
C ALA A 1 20.61 13.11 10.58
N ILE A 2 20.37 11.90 10.08
CA ILE A 2 19.01 11.45 9.72
C ILE A 2 18.22 11.08 10.97
N THR A 3 18.83 10.52 11.98
CA THR A 3 18.23 10.31 13.31
C THR A 3 19.32 10.06 14.37
N THR A 4 18.98 10.24 15.64
CA THR A 4 19.78 9.77 16.78
C THR A 4 19.46 8.30 17.12
N ARG A 5 18.60 7.64 16.34
CA ARG A 5 18.18 6.26 16.59
C ARG A 5 19.16 5.26 15.99
N ARG A 6 19.32 4.14 16.68
CA ARG A 6 20.16 3.03 16.24
C ARG A 6 19.58 2.41 14.96
N ILE A 7 20.45 2.11 13.99
CA ILE A 7 20.12 1.32 12.81
C ILE A 7 20.56 -0.12 13.07
N TYR A 8 19.68 -1.08 12.81
CA TYR A 8 19.92 -2.51 12.97
C TYR A 8 20.20 -3.13 11.59
N LYS A 9 20.96 -4.22 11.56
CA LYS A 9 21.29 -4.94 10.31
C LYS A 9 20.11 -5.76 9.80
N SER A 10 19.25 -6.23 10.68
CA SER A 10 18.04 -6.96 10.40
C SER A 10 16.93 -6.55 11.37
N VAL A 11 15.68 -6.69 10.95
CA VAL A 11 14.50 -6.49 11.80
C VAL A 11 14.51 -7.43 13.03
N THR A 12 15.12 -8.59 12.90
CA THR A 12 15.26 -9.57 14.01
C THR A 12 16.12 -9.07 15.17
N GLU A 13 17.05 -8.13 14.92
CA GLU A 13 17.90 -7.52 15.95
C GLU A 13 17.19 -6.41 16.74
N ILE A 14 16.04 -5.94 16.31
CA ILE A 14 15.26 -4.90 16.99
C ILE A 14 14.72 -5.51 18.30
N PRO A 15 15.03 -4.95 19.48
CA PRO A 15 14.59 -5.53 20.75
C PRO A 15 13.07 -5.43 20.94
N ASP A 16 12.47 -4.35 20.44
CA ASP A 16 11.05 -4.06 20.60
C ASP A 16 10.20 -4.87 19.64
N GLN A 17 8.89 -4.94 19.90
CA GLN A 17 7.90 -5.45 18.96
C GLN A 17 7.85 -4.54 17.73
N VAL A 18 7.67 -5.14 16.55
CA VAL A 18 7.50 -4.44 15.28
C VAL A 18 6.14 -4.81 14.71
N ASP A 19 5.23 -3.84 14.70
CA ASP A 19 3.84 -4.06 14.27
C ASP A 19 3.72 -4.12 12.74
N MET A 20 4.59 -3.39 12.04
CA MET A 20 4.57 -3.32 10.57
C MET A 20 5.96 -3.02 10.02
N ALA A 21 6.25 -3.52 8.83
CA ALA A 21 7.45 -3.19 8.06
C ALA A 21 7.09 -2.50 6.75
N VAL A 22 7.91 -1.53 6.36
CA VAL A 22 7.92 -0.94 5.02
C VAL A 22 9.20 -1.39 4.33
N ILE A 23 9.08 -2.09 3.19
CA ILE A 23 10.21 -2.69 2.50
C ILE A 23 10.51 -1.93 1.21
N LEU A 24 11.70 -1.35 1.14
CA LEU A 24 12.21 -0.61 0.00
C LEU A 24 13.70 -0.94 -0.22
N VAL A 25 13.96 -2.21 -0.52
CA VAL A 25 15.29 -2.74 -0.86
C VAL A 25 15.27 -3.32 -2.28
N PRO A 26 16.41 -3.51 -2.96
CA PRO A 26 16.41 -4.18 -4.28
C PRO A 26 15.70 -5.54 -4.23
N ALA A 27 14.91 -5.86 -5.27
CA ALA A 27 13.99 -7.02 -5.30
C ALA A 27 14.64 -8.34 -4.86
N ARG A 28 15.89 -8.60 -5.28
CA ARG A 28 16.64 -9.81 -4.91
C ARG A 28 16.85 -10.02 -3.41
N PHE A 29 16.69 -8.98 -2.60
CA PHE A 29 16.84 -9.06 -1.14
C PHE A 29 15.49 -9.16 -0.41
N VAL A 30 14.39 -8.95 -1.11
CA VAL A 30 13.05 -8.93 -0.50
C VAL A 30 12.68 -10.27 0.16
N PRO A 31 12.92 -11.44 -0.46
CA PRO A 31 12.60 -12.71 0.20
C PRO A 31 13.28 -12.87 1.56
N ARG A 32 14.56 -12.53 1.66
CA ARG A 32 15.28 -12.57 2.92
C ARG A 32 14.69 -11.62 3.96
N VAL A 33 14.37 -10.39 3.57
CA VAL A 33 13.77 -9.41 4.48
C VAL A 33 12.37 -9.85 4.94
N MET A 34 11.59 -10.47 4.05
CA MET A 34 10.28 -11.03 4.38
C MET A 34 10.40 -12.21 5.36
N GLU A 35 11.40 -13.08 5.17
CA GLU A 35 11.70 -14.18 6.11
C GLU A 35 12.09 -13.63 7.49
N ASP A 36 12.98 -12.63 7.54
CA ASP A 36 13.36 -11.94 8.78
C ASP A 36 12.15 -11.30 9.48
N CYS A 37 11.24 -10.68 8.72
CA CYS A 37 9.98 -10.13 9.22
C CYS A 37 9.09 -11.23 9.82
N GLY A 38 8.96 -12.36 9.14
CA GLY A 38 8.19 -13.50 9.61
C GLY A 38 8.74 -14.07 10.92
N GLN A 39 10.06 -14.25 11.01
CA GLN A 39 10.75 -14.70 12.23
C GLN A 39 10.59 -13.71 13.40
N LYS A 40 10.56 -12.43 13.11
CA LYS A 40 10.33 -11.36 14.10
C LYS A 40 8.86 -11.32 14.58
N GLY A 41 7.94 -11.95 13.84
CA GLY A 41 6.50 -11.93 14.13
C GLY A 41 5.75 -10.75 13.52
N VAL A 42 6.37 -10.02 12.58
CA VAL A 42 5.71 -8.97 11.81
C VAL A 42 4.64 -9.58 10.93
N LYS A 43 3.40 -9.07 11.01
CA LYS A 43 2.26 -9.59 10.27
C LYS A 43 1.74 -8.66 9.17
N ARG A 44 2.25 -7.43 9.12
CA ARG A 44 1.80 -6.41 8.17
C ARG A 44 2.99 -5.79 7.47
N VAL A 45 2.93 -5.76 6.12
CA VAL A 45 4.02 -5.23 5.31
C VAL A 45 3.46 -4.30 4.23
N VAL A 46 4.17 -3.21 3.97
CA VAL A 46 4.04 -2.42 2.75
C VAL A 46 5.28 -2.68 1.92
N LEU A 47 5.11 -3.34 0.77
CA LEU A 47 6.20 -3.73 -0.11
C LEU A 47 6.27 -2.76 -1.29
N GLU A 48 7.08 -1.72 -1.15
CA GLU A 48 7.18 -0.65 -2.15
C GLU A 48 8.15 -0.99 -3.29
N THR A 49 9.06 -1.94 -3.05
CA THR A 49 10.04 -2.41 -4.04
C THR A 49 9.39 -2.84 -5.35
N ALA A 50 9.96 -2.38 -6.47
CA ALA A 50 9.69 -2.85 -7.84
C ALA A 50 10.76 -3.83 -8.32
N GLY A 51 10.54 -4.46 -9.48
CA GLY A 51 11.49 -5.40 -10.11
C GLY A 51 11.06 -6.85 -9.93
N PHE A 52 9.76 -7.11 -9.93
CA PHE A 52 9.12 -8.41 -9.85
C PHE A 52 8.63 -8.89 -11.23
N SER A 53 7.45 -9.50 -11.32
CA SER A 53 6.91 -10.02 -12.58
C SER A 53 6.70 -8.95 -13.66
N GLU A 54 6.52 -7.70 -13.26
CA GLU A 54 6.42 -6.57 -14.18
C GLU A 54 7.74 -6.26 -14.90
N TYR A 55 8.84 -6.80 -14.41
CA TYR A 55 10.16 -6.56 -14.98
C TYR A 55 10.64 -7.71 -15.89
N ASN A 56 10.60 -8.97 -15.38
CA ASN A 56 11.00 -10.17 -16.13
C ASN A 56 10.65 -11.47 -15.39
N GLU A 57 10.98 -12.62 -16.02
CA GLU A 57 10.74 -13.97 -15.47
C GLU A 57 11.51 -14.25 -14.16
N ASP A 58 12.68 -13.68 -13.97
CA ASP A 58 13.41 -13.83 -12.70
C ASP A 58 12.72 -13.04 -11.57
N GLY A 59 12.14 -11.90 -11.91
CA GLY A 59 11.27 -11.14 -11.01
C GLY A 59 10.04 -11.95 -10.59
N LYS A 60 9.46 -12.74 -11.51
CA LYS A 60 8.32 -13.64 -11.19
C LYS A 60 8.71 -14.72 -10.17
N LYS A 61 9.90 -15.29 -10.27
CA LYS A 61 10.39 -16.27 -9.28
C LYS A 61 10.52 -15.67 -7.89
N ILE A 62 11.03 -14.43 -7.81
CA ILE A 62 11.13 -13.69 -6.53
C ILE A 62 9.73 -13.44 -5.96
N GLU A 63 8.77 -13.10 -6.81
CA GLU A 63 7.37 -12.89 -6.44
C GLU A 63 6.76 -14.14 -5.80
N ASP A 64 6.93 -15.31 -6.45
CA ASP A 64 6.42 -16.58 -5.96
C ASP A 64 7.06 -16.97 -4.60
N GLU A 65 8.35 -16.69 -4.42
CA GLU A 65 9.05 -16.89 -3.15
C GLU A 65 8.49 -15.97 -2.03
N VAL A 66 8.25 -14.71 -2.33
CA VAL A 66 7.67 -13.73 -1.39
C VAL A 66 6.27 -14.15 -0.95
N VAL A 67 5.43 -14.62 -1.89
CA VAL A 67 4.09 -15.11 -1.58
C VAL A 67 4.17 -16.33 -0.65
N ALA A 68 5.03 -17.31 -0.97
CA ALA A 68 5.20 -18.49 -0.13
C ALA A 68 5.67 -18.16 1.29
N ILE A 69 6.58 -17.18 1.46
CA ILE A 69 7.02 -16.71 2.77
C ILE A 69 5.87 -16.02 3.51
N ALA A 70 5.10 -15.18 2.82
CA ALA A 70 3.96 -14.50 3.41
C ALA A 70 2.92 -15.49 3.94
N GLU A 71 2.60 -16.54 3.17
CA GLU A 71 1.71 -17.63 3.58
C GLU A 71 2.25 -18.38 4.79
N LYS A 72 3.53 -18.78 4.76
CA LYS A 72 4.21 -19.49 5.85
C LYS A 72 4.09 -18.79 7.19
N TYR A 73 4.20 -17.46 7.20
CA TYR A 73 4.19 -16.65 8.42
C TYR A 73 2.87 -15.94 8.68
N GLY A 74 1.88 -16.07 7.81
CA GLY A 74 0.61 -15.34 7.89
C GLY A 74 0.81 -13.82 7.80
N ILE A 75 1.70 -13.37 6.91
CA ILE A 75 1.95 -11.95 6.64
C ILE A 75 0.93 -11.48 5.60
N ARG A 76 0.28 -10.35 5.87
CA ARG A 76 -0.52 -9.63 4.88
C ARG A 76 0.29 -8.44 4.38
N PHE A 77 0.33 -8.25 3.05
CA PHE A 77 1.10 -7.15 2.48
C PHE A 77 0.39 -6.47 1.30
N ILE A 78 0.65 -5.16 1.16
CA ILE A 78 0.27 -4.35 0.00
C ILE A 78 1.48 -4.24 -0.92
N GLY A 79 1.26 -4.28 -2.22
CA GLY A 79 2.30 -4.27 -3.24
C GLY A 79 2.54 -5.65 -3.85
N PRO A 80 3.73 -5.92 -4.38
CA PRO A 80 4.88 -5.01 -4.58
C PRO A 80 4.64 -3.89 -5.58
N ASN A 81 5.68 -3.11 -5.87
CA ASN A 81 5.65 -2.04 -6.88
C ASN A 81 4.55 -1.00 -6.58
N CYS A 82 4.46 -0.58 -5.33
CA CYS A 82 3.50 0.42 -4.86
C CYS A 82 4.22 1.64 -4.28
N ILE A 83 3.51 2.74 -4.06
CA ILE A 83 4.08 3.95 -3.45
C ILE A 83 3.71 4.12 -1.98
N GLY A 84 3.02 3.14 -1.39
CA GLY A 84 2.68 3.16 0.01
C GLY A 84 1.22 3.51 0.30
N VAL A 85 0.94 3.77 1.58
CA VAL A 85 -0.40 4.00 2.10
C VAL A 85 -0.45 5.22 3.03
N ILE A 86 -1.62 5.88 3.06
CA ILE A 86 -1.90 7.02 3.94
C ILE A 86 -3.24 6.81 4.63
N ASN A 87 -3.30 7.10 5.92
CA ASN A 87 -4.55 7.20 6.67
C ASN A 87 -4.56 8.51 7.46
N MET A 88 -5.33 9.48 6.97
CA MET A 88 -5.42 10.81 7.55
C MET A 88 -6.20 10.86 8.89
N GLU A 89 -6.94 9.78 9.22
CA GLU A 89 -7.68 9.73 10.48
C GLU A 89 -6.75 9.56 11.68
N ASN A 90 -5.71 8.77 11.55
CA ASN A 90 -4.74 8.48 12.60
C ASN A 90 -3.33 9.04 12.34
N GLY A 91 -3.14 9.75 11.23
CA GLY A 91 -1.86 10.34 10.85
C GLY A 91 -0.83 9.34 10.30
N PHE A 92 -1.26 8.12 9.95
CA PHE A 92 -0.37 7.12 9.37
C PHE A 92 -0.04 7.47 7.92
N CYS A 93 1.25 7.60 7.60
CA CYS A 93 1.72 8.06 6.30
C CYS A 93 3.09 7.44 5.98
N VAL A 94 3.12 6.51 5.04
CA VAL A 94 4.34 5.76 4.69
C VAL A 94 4.67 5.70 3.19
N PRO A 95 4.26 6.65 2.34
CA PRO A 95 4.70 6.65 0.96
C PRO A 95 6.18 7.07 0.87
N PHE A 96 6.96 6.42 -0.02
CA PHE A 96 8.35 6.81 -0.26
C PHE A 96 8.48 8.12 -1.06
N PRO A 97 7.58 8.49 -2.00
CA PRO A 97 7.68 9.77 -2.67
C PRO A 97 7.36 10.94 -1.72
N ARG A 98 7.99 12.06 -1.99
CA ARG A 98 7.69 13.28 -1.26
C ARG A 98 6.29 13.78 -1.63
N LEU A 99 5.40 13.80 -0.67
CA LEU A 99 4.04 14.31 -0.87
C LEU A 99 4.04 15.84 -0.84
N THR A 100 3.09 16.43 -1.55
CA THR A 100 2.82 17.87 -1.46
C THR A 100 2.32 18.17 -0.04
N PRO A 101 2.96 19.14 0.68
CA PRO A 101 2.67 19.35 2.11
C PRO A 101 1.27 19.91 2.40
N PHE A 102 0.44 20.14 1.37
CA PHE A 102 -0.82 20.86 1.50
C PHE A 102 -2.08 20.00 1.37
N ILE A 103 -1.95 18.66 1.20
CA ILE A 103 -3.13 17.82 1.22
C ILE A 103 -3.70 17.77 2.64
N ARG A 104 -4.90 18.29 2.80
CA ARG A 104 -5.57 18.32 4.10
C ARG A 104 -6.42 17.07 4.32
N LYS A 105 -6.76 16.81 5.57
CA LYS A 105 -7.74 15.79 5.91
C LYS A 105 -9.10 16.15 5.31
N GLY A 106 -9.79 15.16 4.76
CA GLY A 106 -11.12 15.27 4.17
C GLY A 106 -11.81 13.92 4.05
N GLU A 107 -12.68 13.80 3.07
CA GLU A 107 -13.61 12.66 2.98
C GLU A 107 -13.29 11.73 1.80
N VAL A 108 -12.42 12.12 0.89
CA VAL A 108 -12.10 11.32 -0.31
C VAL A 108 -11.06 10.27 0.01
N SER A 109 -11.36 9.01 -0.30
CA SER A 109 -10.40 7.91 -0.24
C SER A 109 -10.04 7.45 -1.65
N ILE A 110 -8.78 7.06 -1.85
CA ILE A 110 -8.25 6.66 -3.14
C ILE A 110 -7.63 5.27 -3.00
N ILE A 111 -7.98 4.36 -3.91
CA ILE A 111 -7.26 3.13 -4.16
C ILE A 111 -6.73 3.22 -5.59
N ALA A 112 -5.43 3.11 -5.78
CA ALA A 112 -4.80 3.22 -7.08
C ALA A 112 -3.85 2.05 -7.35
N GLN A 113 -4.01 1.38 -8.48
CA GLN A 113 -3.05 0.37 -8.92
C GLN A 113 -1.72 1.06 -9.26
N SER A 114 -1.75 2.08 -10.10
CA SER A 114 -0.57 2.88 -10.43
C SER A 114 -0.31 3.96 -9.37
N GLY A 115 0.84 3.87 -8.71
CA GLY A 115 1.28 4.87 -7.75
C GLY A 115 1.42 6.26 -8.33
N GLY A 116 1.93 6.37 -9.56
CA GLY A 116 2.08 7.66 -10.26
C GLY A 116 0.75 8.35 -10.53
N VAL A 117 -0.25 7.59 -10.98
CA VAL A 117 -1.61 8.10 -11.21
C VAL A 117 -2.24 8.52 -9.88
N GLY A 118 -2.14 7.69 -8.84
CA GLY A 118 -2.64 8.04 -7.51
C GLY A 118 -2.02 9.32 -6.95
N LEU A 119 -0.71 9.49 -7.13
CA LEU A 119 0.00 10.72 -6.73
C LEU A 119 -0.48 11.94 -7.52
N SER A 120 -0.71 11.80 -8.82
CA SER A 120 -1.23 12.89 -9.66
C SER A 120 -2.63 13.32 -9.24
N ILE A 121 -3.50 12.37 -8.90
CA ILE A 121 -4.84 12.64 -8.36
C ILE A 121 -4.73 13.38 -7.01
N MET A 122 -3.89 12.89 -6.10
CA MET A 122 -3.69 13.56 -4.81
C MET A 122 -3.18 15.00 -4.96
N ASN A 123 -2.25 15.24 -5.90
CA ASN A 123 -1.75 16.58 -6.18
C ASN A 123 -2.85 17.51 -6.75
N HIS A 124 -3.67 16.98 -7.64
CA HIS A 124 -4.81 17.72 -8.18
C HIS A 124 -5.83 18.04 -7.07
N MET A 125 -6.19 17.08 -6.25
CA MET A 125 -7.08 17.28 -5.10
C MET A 125 -6.55 18.36 -4.16
N ALA A 126 -5.24 18.33 -3.87
CA ALA A 126 -4.61 19.33 -3.01
C ALA A 126 -4.72 20.73 -3.61
N ALA A 127 -4.54 20.89 -4.94
CA ALA A 127 -4.68 22.16 -5.64
C ALA A 127 -6.13 22.71 -5.61
N GLU A 128 -7.11 21.83 -5.76
CA GLU A 128 -8.54 22.16 -5.71
C GLU A 128 -9.08 22.29 -4.25
N GLY A 129 -8.23 22.09 -3.26
CA GLY A 129 -8.64 22.14 -1.87
C GLY A 129 -9.52 20.97 -1.41
N ILE A 130 -9.53 19.86 -2.14
CA ILE A 130 -10.22 18.63 -1.78
C ILE A 130 -9.38 17.88 -0.77
N GLY A 131 -9.98 17.47 0.35
CA GLY A 131 -9.27 16.75 1.42
C GLY A 131 -9.24 15.25 1.20
N LEU A 132 -8.14 14.62 1.64
CA LEU A 132 -7.91 13.18 1.61
C LEU A 132 -8.33 12.54 2.94
N ASN A 133 -8.99 11.38 2.87
CA ASN A 133 -9.21 10.50 4.02
C ASN A 133 -8.15 9.39 4.05
N LYS A 134 -8.16 8.54 3.04
CA LYS A 134 -7.23 7.42 2.92
C LYS A 134 -6.68 7.32 1.50
N PHE A 135 -5.48 6.82 1.40
CA PHE A 135 -4.86 6.49 0.12
C PHE A 135 -4.18 5.13 0.23
N ALA A 136 -4.35 4.29 -0.76
CA ALA A 136 -3.59 3.07 -0.93
C ALA A 136 -3.15 2.90 -2.38
N SER A 137 -1.84 2.73 -2.59
CA SER A 137 -1.32 2.23 -3.85
C SER A 137 -1.14 0.73 -3.74
N VAL A 138 -1.78 -0.04 -4.61
CA VAL A 138 -1.81 -1.51 -4.49
C VAL A 138 -0.76 -2.21 -5.36
N GLY A 139 -0.19 -1.51 -6.34
CA GLY A 139 0.87 -2.07 -7.20
C GLY A 139 0.44 -3.36 -7.90
N ASN A 140 1.23 -4.43 -7.78
CA ASN A 140 0.97 -5.72 -8.42
C ASN A 140 -0.15 -6.56 -7.76
N MET A 141 -0.67 -6.16 -6.62
CA MET A 141 -1.80 -6.79 -5.92
C MET A 141 -1.61 -8.30 -5.64
N LEU A 142 -0.44 -8.70 -5.11
CA LEU A 142 -0.15 -10.13 -4.89
C LEU A 142 -0.83 -10.74 -3.67
N ASN A 143 -1.21 -9.93 -2.67
CA ASN A 143 -1.76 -10.43 -1.41
C ASN A 143 -2.98 -9.65 -0.93
N ILE A 144 -2.85 -8.34 -0.79
CA ILE A 144 -3.98 -7.44 -0.53
C ILE A 144 -4.33 -6.78 -1.85
N ASP A 145 -5.56 -6.95 -2.29
CA ASP A 145 -6.09 -6.37 -3.51
C ASP A 145 -7.03 -5.18 -3.23
N ALA A 146 -7.66 -4.70 -4.28
CA ALA A 146 -8.57 -3.57 -4.17
C ALA A 146 -9.89 -3.93 -3.48
N GLU A 147 -10.35 -5.18 -3.59
CA GLU A 147 -11.58 -5.65 -2.94
C GLU A 147 -11.39 -5.68 -1.41
N ASP A 148 -10.28 -6.21 -0.93
CA ASP A 148 -9.90 -6.18 0.49
C ASP A 148 -9.95 -4.74 1.05
N LEU A 149 -9.41 -3.78 0.27
CA LEU A 149 -9.37 -2.37 0.69
C LEU A 149 -10.74 -1.68 0.62
N LEU A 150 -11.56 -2.03 -0.37
CA LEU A 150 -12.93 -1.51 -0.47
C LEU A 150 -13.77 -1.98 0.73
N GLU A 151 -13.67 -3.25 1.08
CA GLU A 151 -14.33 -3.78 2.29
C GLU A 151 -13.85 -3.07 3.56
N TYR A 152 -12.53 -2.90 3.70
CA TYR A 152 -11.97 -2.16 4.82
C TYR A 152 -12.48 -0.71 4.85
N TYR A 153 -12.50 -0.01 3.73
CA TYR A 153 -12.96 1.37 3.69
C TYR A 153 -14.47 1.48 4.02
N LYS A 154 -15.28 0.53 3.56
CA LYS A 154 -16.72 0.48 3.85
C LYS A 154 -17.01 0.36 5.35
N VAL A 155 -16.21 -0.44 6.07
CA VAL A 155 -16.40 -0.68 7.51
C VAL A 155 -15.85 0.46 8.37
N PHE A 156 -14.73 1.04 7.97
CA PHE A 156 -13.95 1.99 8.79
C PHE A 156 -14.07 3.45 8.35
N CYS A 157 -14.94 3.78 7.41
CA CYS A 157 -15.22 5.18 7.13
C CYS A 157 -16.35 5.67 8.03
N SER A 158 -15.97 6.53 8.95
CA SER A 158 -16.81 7.04 10.03
C SER A 158 -17.92 8.02 9.61
N PHE A 159 -18.12 8.24 8.30
CA PHE A 159 -19.11 9.20 7.81
C PHE A 159 -20.30 8.50 7.18
N PRO A 160 -21.54 8.74 7.69
CA PRO A 160 -22.77 8.37 7.00
C PRO A 160 -22.98 9.36 5.84
N GLY A 161 -22.46 9.08 4.68
CA GLY A 161 -22.60 9.93 3.50
C GLY A 161 -21.55 9.58 2.44
N HIS A 162 -21.85 9.81 1.23
CA HIS A 162 -21.18 9.50 -0.02
C HIS A 162 -19.69 9.12 0.03
N PHE A 163 -19.42 7.87 -0.24
CA PHE A 163 -18.09 7.35 -0.51
C PHE A 163 -17.74 7.64 -1.97
N THR A 164 -16.69 8.39 -2.21
CA THR A 164 -16.11 8.45 -3.55
C THR A 164 -14.81 7.66 -3.53
N CYS A 165 -14.83 6.45 -4.08
CA CYS A 165 -13.65 5.64 -4.27
C CYS A 165 -13.25 5.72 -5.75
N TYR A 166 -12.02 6.13 -6.02
CA TYR A 166 -11.45 6.08 -7.36
C TYR A 166 -10.60 4.81 -7.46
N TYR A 167 -11.10 3.85 -8.22
CA TYR A 167 -10.37 2.64 -8.55
C TYR A 167 -9.86 2.73 -9.98
N LEU A 168 -8.55 2.82 -10.14
CA LEU A 168 -7.89 2.93 -11.44
C LEU A 168 -7.13 1.63 -11.70
N VAL A 169 -7.63 0.81 -12.61
CA VAL A 169 -7.01 -0.45 -13.03
C VAL A 169 -6.63 -0.37 -14.50
N ASN A 170 -5.45 -0.88 -14.84
CA ASN A 170 -5.01 -1.00 -16.23
C ASN A 170 -5.65 -2.17 -16.99
N HIS A 171 -6.53 -2.95 -16.39
CA HIS A 171 -7.26 -4.05 -17.05
C HIS A 171 -8.73 -4.01 -16.67
N TYR A 172 -9.59 -4.14 -17.71
CA TYR A 172 -11.03 -4.31 -17.58
C TYR A 172 -11.37 -5.56 -16.78
N THR A 173 -11.60 -5.40 -15.49
CA THR A 173 -12.40 -6.35 -14.73
C THR A 173 -13.70 -5.63 -14.38
N GLU A 174 -14.81 -6.29 -14.62
CA GLU A 174 -16.14 -5.78 -14.28
C GLU A 174 -16.14 -5.36 -12.80
N CYS A 175 -16.59 -4.16 -12.53
CA CYS A 175 -16.75 -3.67 -11.16
C CYS A 175 -17.71 -4.65 -10.44
N PRO A 176 -17.28 -5.39 -9.42
CA PRO A 176 -18.21 -6.27 -8.71
C PRO A 176 -19.33 -5.40 -8.11
N ASN A 177 -20.54 -5.94 -7.99
CA ASN A 177 -21.81 -5.31 -7.58
C ASN A 177 -21.77 -4.57 -6.20
N VAL A 178 -20.65 -3.97 -5.82
CA VAL A 178 -20.47 -3.23 -4.56
C VAL A 178 -20.88 -1.76 -4.67
N CYS A 179 -21.30 -1.33 -5.88
CA CYS A 179 -21.48 0.09 -6.20
C CYS A 179 -22.93 0.60 -6.06
N GLU A 180 -23.69 0.24 -5.05
CA GLU A 180 -24.95 0.96 -4.82
C GLU A 180 -24.78 2.42 -4.35
N TRP A 181 -23.56 2.80 -3.89
CA TRP A 181 -23.30 4.13 -3.28
C TRP A 181 -21.93 4.75 -3.62
N THR A 182 -21.24 4.24 -4.61
CA THR A 182 -19.86 4.65 -4.93
C THR A 182 -19.76 5.07 -6.39
N THR A 183 -19.24 6.25 -6.66
CA THR A 183 -18.80 6.61 -8.01
C THR A 183 -17.46 5.92 -8.26
N CYS A 184 -17.46 4.80 -8.96
CA CYS A 184 -16.28 4.14 -9.46
C CYS A 184 -15.87 4.78 -10.79
N ILE A 185 -14.68 5.38 -10.87
CA ILE A 185 -14.08 5.74 -12.15
C ILE A 185 -13.04 4.68 -12.46
N VAL A 186 -13.33 3.86 -13.47
CA VAL A 186 -12.42 2.88 -14.05
C VAL A 186 -11.89 3.48 -15.36
N THR A 187 -10.59 3.67 -15.47
CA THR A 187 -9.93 4.07 -16.74
C THR A 187 -8.83 3.10 -17.08
#